data_17d08ab2750b0db28b7ca31dab7fe470
#
_entry.id   17d08ab2750b0db28b7ca31dab7fe470
#
_cell.length_a   1.000
_cell.length_b   1.000
_cell.length_c   1.000
_cell.angle_alpha   90.00
_cell.angle_beta   90.00
_cell.angle_gamma   90.00
#
_symmetry.space_group_name_H-M   'P 1'
#
loop_
_entity.id
_entity.type
_entity.pdbx_description
1 polymer ?
#
loop_
_entity_poly.entity_id
_entity_poly.type
_entity_poly.pdbx_seq_one_letter_code
_entity_poly.pdbx_strand_id
1 'polypeptide(L)'
;GLPTLYVTGEESGAQVALRSRRLGLDASQVNVLAEIQLEKILATVEATQPAVCVIDSIQTVYSDQLTSAPGSVAQVRECAAHLTRMAKSTGITVILVGHVTKEGALAGPRVLEHMVDTVLYFEGDTHSPHRLIRAIKNRFGAVNEIGVFAMTEKGLKGVSNPSAIFLSQHSEPVPG
;
A
#
# COMPACT_ATOMS: atom_id res chain seq x y z
N GLY A 1 -14.86 12.83 -4.17
CA GLY A 1 -13.73 11.89 -4.18
C GLY A 1 -13.23 11.67 -5.59
N LEU A 2 -12.03 11.11 -5.73
CA LEU A 2 -11.45 10.75 -7.02
C LEU A 2 -11.87 9.34 -7.43
N PRO A 3 -12.19 9.10 -8.71
CA PRO A 3 -12.45 7.75 -9.20
C PRO A 3 -11.23 6.85 -8.93
N THR A 4 -11.44 5.77 -8.16
CA THR A 4 -10.37 4.88 -7.71
C THR A 4 -10.67 3.44 -8.11
N LEU A 5 -9.69 2.77 -8.67
CA LEU A 5 -9.71 1.33 -8.88
C LEU A 5 -8.88 0.65 -7.78
N TYR A 6 -9.52 -0.16 -6.96
CA TYR A 6 -8.87 -0.96 -5.93
C TYR A 6 -8.75 -2.41 -6.40
N VAL A 7 -7.51 -2.81 -6.69
CA VAL A 7 -7.20 -4.16 -7.16
C VAL A 7 -6.73 -5.00 -5.98
N THR A 8 -7.40 -6.12 -5.74
CA THR A 8 -7.08 -7.01 -4.63
C THR A 8 -6.99 -8.46 -5.09
N GLY A 9 -5.96 -9.17 -4.64
CA GLY A 9 -5.79 -10.59 -4.91
C GLY A 9 -6.35 -11.51 -3.82
N GLU A 10 -6.72 -10.97 -2.67
CA GLU A 10 -7.08 -11.76 -1.50
C GLU A 10 -8.50 -11.53 -1.00
N GLU A 11 -9.09 -10.37 -1.30
CA GLU A 11 -10.41 -10.00 -0.78
C GLU A 11 -11.46 -9.96 -1.88
N SER A 12 -12.71 -10.25 -1.51
CA SER A 12 -13.87 -10.02 -2.38
C SER A 12 -14.34 -8.56 -2.31
N GLY A 13 -15.10 -8.13 -3.30
CA GLY A 13 -15.76 -6.82 -3.27
C GLY A 13 -16.67 -6.65 -2.06
N ALA A 14 -17.34 -7.72 -1.63
CA ALA A 14 -18.20 -7.70 -0.44
C ALA A 14 -17.40 -7.43 0.85
N GLN A 15 -16.22 -8.02 1.00
CA GLN A 15 -15.35 -7.79 2.16
C GLN A 15 -14.85 -6.34 2.20
N VAL A 16 -14.45 -5.79 1.06
CA VAL A 16 -14.03 -4.39 0.96
C VAL A 16 -15.18 -3.45 1.29
N ALA A 17 -16.39 -3.73 0.79
CA ALA A 17 -17.58 -2.94 1.08
C ALA A 17 -17.95 -2.95 2.57
N LEU A 18 -17.88 -4.09 3.22
CA LEU A 18 -18.11 -4.21 4.67
C LEU A 18 -17.12 -3.40 5.48
N ARG A 19 -15.83 -3.48 5.13
CA ARG A 19 -14.78 -2.70 5.79
C ARG A 19 -14.99 -1.20 5.59
N SER A 20 -15.34 -0.76 4.40
CA SER A 20 -15.62 0.65 4.11
C SER A 20 -16.78 1.17 4.96
N ARG A 21 -17.84 0.41 5.11
CA ARG A 21 -18.99 0.76 5.97
C ARG A 21 -18.61 0.85 7.44
N ARG A 22 -17.82 -0.11 7.92
CA ARG A 22 -17.33 -0.11 9.31
C ARG A 22 -16.49 1.13 9.60
N LEU A 23 -15.67 1.54 8.65
CA LEU A 23 -14.80 2.72 8.77
C LEU A 23 -15.53 4.04 8.50
N GLY A 24 -16.79 4.00 8.10
CA GLY A 24 -17.56 5.20 7.78
C GLY A 24 -17.06 5.94 6.54
N LEU A 25 -16.44 5.23 5.61
CA LEU A 25 -15.89 5.80 4.39
C LEU A 25 -16.94 5.89 3.29
N ASP A 26 -16.90 6.99 2.53
CA ASP A 26 -17.63 7.09 1.27
C ASP A 26 -16.86 6.35 0.18
N ALA A 27 -17.34 5.16 -0.17
CA ALA A 27 -16.75 4.31 -1.19
C ALA A 27 -17.45 4.43 -2.56
N SER A 28 -18.28 5.46 -2.77
CA SER A 28 -19.04 5.63 -4.01
C SER A 28 -18.18 5.77 -5.27
N GLN A 29 -16.95 6.26 -5.11
CA GLN A 29 -15.99 6.43 -6.22
C GLN A 29 -14.97 5.28 -6.30
N VAL A 30 -15.09 4.26 -5.47
CA VAL A 30 -14.15 3.13 -5.45
C VAL A 30 -14.76 1.93 -6.14
N ASN A 31 -14.12 1.49 -7.21
CA ASN A 31 -14.44 0.23 -7.87
C ASN A 31 -13.43 -0.84 -7.43
N VAL A 32 -13.92 -2.02 -7.09
CA VAL A 32 -13.08 -3.14 -6.64
C VAL A 32 -12.92 -4.12 -7.79
N LEU A 33 -11.67 -4.49 -8.08
CA LEU A 33 -11.33 -5.52 -9.05
C LEU A 33 -10.61 -6.66 -8.33
N ALA A 34 -11.26 -7.82 -8.24
CA ALA A 34 -10.66 -9.03 -7.73
C ALA A 34 -9.91 -9.74 -8.86
N GLU A 35 -8.65 -9.37 -9.07
CA GLU A 35 -7.81 -9.87 -10.16
C GLU A 35 -6.34 -9.89 -9.75
N ILE A 36 -5.60 -10.88 -10.25
CA ILE A 36 -4.16 -11.03 -9.99
C ILE A 36 -3.33 -11.06 -11.27
N GLN A 37 -3.95 -11.21 -12.43
CA GLN A 37 -3.23 -11.23 -13.71
C GLN A 37 -3.00 -9.80 -14.21
N LEU A 38 -1.74 -9.43 -14.41
CA LEU A 38 -1.33 -8.07 -14.78
C LEU A 38 -2.03 -7.58 -16.05
N GLU A 39 -2.09 -8.41 -17.08
CA GLU A 39 -2.65 -8.02 -18.38
C GLU A 39 -4.15 -7.67 -18.28
N LYS A 40 -4.89 -8.39 -17.44
CA LYS A 40 -6.30 -8.09 -17.16
C LYS A 40 -6.47 -6.82 -16.33
N ILE A 41 -5.56 -6.59 -15.37
CA ILE A 41 -5.54 -5.36 -14.58
C ILE A 41 -5.30 -4.16 -15.50
N LEU A 42 -4.29 -4.22 -16.35
CA LEU A 42 -3.96 -3.14 -17.30
C LEU A 42 -5.12 -2.88 -18.27
N ALA A 43 -5.79 -3.92 -18.76
CA ALA A 43 -6.95 -3.77 -19.62
C ALA A 43 -8.11 -3.06 -18.92
N THR A 44 -8.35 -3.35 -17.65
CA THR A 44 -9.38 -2.69 -16.85
C THR A 44 -9.03 -1.23 -16.60
N VAL A 45 -7.78 -0.93 -16.30
CA VAL A 45 -7.31 0.46 -16.14
C VAL A 45 -7.50 1.26 -17.43
N GLU A 46 -7.16 0.68 -18.58
CA GLU A 46 -7.36 1.32 -19.88
C GLU A 46 -8.84 1.59 -20.17
N ALA A 47 -9.71 0.63 -19.86
CA ALA A 47 -11.14 0.75 -20.10
C ALA A 47 -11.84 1.76 -19.18
N THR A 48 -11.40 1.85 -17.92
CA THR A 48 -12.09 2.66 -16.88
C THR A 48 -11.43 3.99 -16.60
N GLN A 49 -10.18 4.19 -16.94
CA GLN A 49 -9.39 5.41 -16.74
C GLN A 49 -9.59 6.01 -15.32
N PRO A 50 -9.25 5.28 -14.25
CA PRO A 50 -9.38 5.82 -12.89
C PRO A 50 -8.35 6.93 -12.66
N ALA A 51 -8.61 7.80 -11.70
CA ALA A 51 -7.63 8.80 -11.27
C ALA A 51 -6.54 8.16 -10.40
N VAL A 52 -6.92 7.15 -9.61
CA VAL A 52 -6.03 6.42 -8.70
C VAL A 52 -6.25 4.92 -8.90
N CYS A 53 -5.15 4.17 -8.95
CA CYS A 53 -5.17 2.71 -8.99
C CYS A 53 -4.35 2.17 -7.81
N VAL A 54 -4.98 1.40 -6.94
CA VAL A 54 -4.33 0.74 -5.80
C VAL A 54 -4.17 -0.73 -6.11
N ILE A 55 -2.95 -1.23 -6.00
CA ILE A 55 -2.61 -2.65 -6.18
C ILE A 55 -2.29 -3.25 -4.80
N ASP A 56 -3.17 -4.10 -4.30
CA ASP A 56 -3.02 -4.74 -2.98
C ASP A 56 -3.11 -6.28 -3.11
N SER A 57 -1.98 -6.94 -3.18
CA SER A 57 -0.62 -6.47 -3.10
C SER A 57 0.13 -6.73 -4.41
N ILE A 58 1.24 -6.04 -4.59
CA ILE A 58 2.10 -6.28 -5.77
C ILE A 58 2.64 -7.70 -5.79
N GLN A 59 2.85 -8.35 -4.63
CA GLN A 59 3.33 -9.72 -4.56
C GLN A 59 2.31 -10.76 -5.04
N THR A 60 1.04 -10.42 -5.11
CA THR A 60 -0.01 -11.33 -5.61
C THR A 60 -0.18 -11.24 -7.12
N VAL A 61 0.29 -10.18 -7.75
CA VAL A 61 0.13 -9.96 -9.19
C VAL A 61 1.19 -10.73 -9.97
N TYR A 62 0.80 -11.30 -11.10
CA TYR A 62 1.71 -11.98 -12.00
C TYR A 62 1.42 -11.63 -13.46
N SER A 63 2.47 -11.72 -14.29
CA SER A 63 2.38 -11.60 -15.74
C SER A 63 2.50 -12.97 -16.39
N ASP A 64 1.67 -13.24 -17.39
CA ASP A 64 1.75 -14.46 -18.22
C ASP A 64 3.03 -14.51 -19.06
N GLN A 65 3.74 -13.39 -19.22
CA GLN A 65 4.99 -13.33 -19.97
C GLN A 65 6.15 -14.01 -19.25
N LEU A 66 6.01 -14.31 -17.97
CA LEU A 66 7.01 -14.95 -17.15
C LEU A 66 6.50 -16.29 -16.63
N THR A 67 7.43 -17.25 -16.50
CA THR A 67 7.14 -18.59 -15.94
C THR A 67 7.34 -18.66 -14.43
N SER A 68 7.97 -17.65 -13.83
CA SER A 68 8.20 -17.61 -12.39
C SER A 68 6.90 -17.39 -11.60
N ALA A 69 6.90 -17.83 -10.34
CA ALA A 69 5.73 -17.74 -9.48
C ALA A 69 5.43 -16.28 -9.08
N PRO A 70 4.15 -15.95 -8.78
CA PRO A 70 3.81 -14.66 -8.16
C PRO A 70 4.61 -14.44 -6.88
N GLY A 71 5.04 -13.21 -6.64
CA GLY A 71 5.86 -12.86 -5.49
C GLY A 71 7.37 -13.09 -5.66
N SER A 72 7.79 -13.79 -6.72
CA SER A 72 9.21 -13.87 -7.07
C SER A 72 9.77 -12.50 -7.46
N VAL A 73 11.08 -12.32 -7.33
CA VAL A 73 11.75 -11.06 -7.71
C VAL A 73 11.45 -10.71 -9.18
N ALA A 74 11.50 -11.68 -10.07
CA ALA A 74 11.24 -11.47 -11.50
C ALA A 74 9.81 -10.98 -11.74
N GLN A 75 8.80 -11.61 -11.14
CA GLN A 75 7.41 -11.21 -11.28
C GLN A 75 7.13 -9.83 -10.68
N VAL A 76 7.62 -9.57 -9.48
CA VAL A 76 7.40 -8.28 -8.82
C VAL A 76 8.02 -7.14 -9.63
N ARG A 77 9.24 -7.31 -10.13
CA ARG A 77 9.90 -6.31 -10.97
C ARG A 77 9.16 -6.08 -12.27
N GLU A 78 8.79 -7.13 -12.96
CA GLU A 78 8.09 -7.04 -14.25
C GLU A 78 6.74 -6.35 -14.10
N CYS A 79 5.93 -6.78 -13.15
CA CYS A 79 4.63 -6.18 -12.90
C CYS A 79 4.74 -4.72 -12.48
N ALA A 80 5.67 -4.39 -11.59
CA ALA A 80 5.90 -3.01 -11.16
C ALA A 80 6.40 -2.13 -12.32
N ALA A 81 7.26 -2.65 -13.20
CA ALA A 81 7.73 -1.93 -14.37
C ALA A 81 6.59 -1.56 -15.31
N HIS A 82 5.69 -2.49 -15.60
CA HIS A 82 4.51 -2.24 -16.43
C HIS A 82 3.57 -1.21 -15.79
N LEU A 83 3.29 -1.36 -14.51
CA LEU A 83 2.41 -0.44 -13.78
C LEU A 83 3.01 0.97 -13.70
N THR A 84 4.31 1.09 -13.50
CA THR A 84 5.02 2.37 -13.49
C THR A 84 4.97 3.04 -14.87
N ARG A 85 5.19 2.30 -15.94
CA ARG A 85 5.07 2.84 -17.30
C ARG A 85 3.64 3.31 -17.60
N MET A 86 2.66 2.54 -17.21
CA MET A 86 1.25 2.92 -17.36
C MET A 86 0.94 4.20 -16.59
N ALA A 87 1.40 4.33 -15.35
CA ALA A 87 1.24 5.53 -14.55
C ALA A 87 1.82 6.77 -15.26
N LYS A 88 3.04 6.66 -15.77
CA LYS A 88 3.72 7.76 -16.47
C LYS A 88 3.06 8.14 -17.79
N SER A 89 2.58 7.16 -18.55
CA SER A 89 1.96 7.42 -19.85
C SER A 89 0.53 7.97 -19.75
N THR A 90 -0.20 7.63 -18.68
CA THR A 90 -1.62 8.01 -18.52
C THR A 90 -1.84 9.16 -17.54
N GLY A 91 -0.88 9.43 -16.67
CA GLY A 91 -1.04 10.37 -15.55
C GLY A 91 -1.84 9.81 -14.38
N ILE A 92 -2.20 8.53 -14.40
CA ILE A 92 -2.88 7.86 -13.29
C ILE A 92 -1.90 7.70 -12.13
N THR A 93 -2.35 8.02 -10.92
CA THR A 93 -1.58 7.76 -9.70
C THR A 93 -1.72 6.29 -9.33
N VAL A 94 -0.60 5.58 -9.26
CA VAL A 94 -0.57 4.17 -8.87
C VAL A 94 0.05 4.03 -7.49
N ILE A 95 -0.67 3.33 -6.61
CA ILE A 95 -0.21 2.99 -5.27
C ILE A 95 0.02 1.49 -5.22
N LEU A 96 1.28 1.08 -5.04
CA LEU A 96 1.65 -0.32 -4.88
C LEU A 96 1.77 -0.64 -3.39
N VAL A 97 0.90 -1.53 -2.92
CA VAL A 97 0.97 -2.05 -1.55
C VAL A 97 1.86 -3.28 -1.58
N GLY A 98 2.89 -3.29 -0.76
CA GLY A 98 3.81 -4.40 -0.61
C GLY A 98 3.93 -4.82 0.85
N HIS A 99 4.12 -6.10 1.09
CA HIS A 99 4.31 -6.66 2.42
C HIS A 99 5.77 -6.96 2.66
N VAL A 100 6.26 -6.61 3.85
CA VAL A 100 7.60 -7.01 4.30
C VAL A 100 7.51 -8.46 4.77
N THR A 101 8.33 -9.33 4.20
CA THR A 101 8.38 -10.74 4.58
C THR A 101 9.58 -11.01 5.47
N LYS A 102 9.39 -11.79 6.54
CA LYS A 102 10.46 -12.15 7.47
C LYS A 102 11.43 -13.18 6.90
N GLU A 103 11.04 -13.92 5.87
CA GLU A 103 11.76 -15.14 5.44
C GLU A 103 12.33 -15.08 4.02
N GLY A 104 12.26 -13.96 3.33
CA GLY A 104 12.90 -13.80 2.01
C GLY A 104 12.36 -14.66 0.87
N ALA A 105 11.28 -15.42 1.08
CA ALA A 105 10.67 -16.26 0.04
C ALA A 105 9.93 -15.46 -1.02
N LEU A 106 9.38 -14.30 -0.64
CA LEU A 106 8.74 -13.34 -1.53
C LEU A 106 9.60 -12.09 -1.64
N ALA A 107 9.62 -11.47 -2.81
CA ALA A 107 10.35 -10.22 -3.01
C ALA A 107 9.76 -9.13 -2.11
N GLY A 108 10.60 -8.56 -1.26
CA GLY A 108 10.21 -7.45 -0.40
C GLY A 108 10.18 -6.11 -1.13
N PRO A 109 9.73 -5.03 -0.45
CA PRO A 109 9.59 -3.70 -1.05
C PRO A 109 10.88 -3.10 -1.58
N ARG A 110 12.06 -3.51 -1.08
CA ARG A 110 13.36 -3.01 -1.54
C ARG A 110 13.60 -3.17 -3.03
N VAL A 111 13.01 -4.22 -3.63
CA VAL A 111 13.10 -4.47 -5.08
C VAL A 111 12.49 -3.32 -5.89
N LEU A 112 11.51 -2.62 -5.31
CA LEU A 112 10.73 -1.59 -5.98
C LEU A 112 11.22 -0.16 -5.72
N GLU A 113 12.08 0.05 -4.74
CA GLU A 113 12.47 1.39 -4.29
C GLU A 113 13.10 2.26 -5.39
N HIS A 114 13.79 1.63 -6.35
CA HIS A 114 14.40 2.32 -7.47
C HIS A 114 13.41 2.64 -8.60
N MET A 115 12.23 2.04 -8.58
CA MET A 115 11.25 2.10 -9.68
C MET A 115 10.14 3.11 -9.42
N VAL A 116 9.92 3.50 -8.16
CA VAL A 116 8.82 4.35 -7.74
C VAL A 116 9.29 5.73 -7.32
N ASP A 117 8.39 6.71 -7.36
CA ASP A 117 8.70 8.10 -7.00
C ASP A 117 8.74 8.34 -5.49
N THR A 118 7.93 7.58 -4.75
CA THR A 118 7.76 7.75 -3.31
C THR A 118 7.69 6.39 -2.64
N VAL A 119 8.40 6.24 -1.53
CA VAL A 119 8.37 5.03 -0.70
C VAL A 119 8.00 5.40 0.71
N LEU A 120 6.93 4.81 1.20
CA LEU A 120 6.44 4.96 2.57
C LEU A 120 6.54 3.62 3.28
N TYR A 121 7.18 3.60 4.44
CA TYR A 121 7.17 2.45 5.33
C TYR A 121 6.10 2.63 6.39
N PHE A 122 5.28 1.60 6.52
CA PHE A 122 4.24 1.51 7.53
C PHE A 122 4.72 0.56 8.63
N GLU A 123 4.94 1.10 9.81
CA GLU A 123 5.50 0.37 10.94
C GLU A 123 4.50 0.34 12.10
N GLY A 124 4.46 -0.76 12.82
CA GLY A 124 3.63 -0.89 14.01
C GLY A 124 3.97 -2.13 14.80
N ASP A 125 3.69 -2.07 16.10
CA ASP A 125 3.82 -3.18 17.01
C ASP A 125 2.41 -3.74 17.29
N THR A 126 2.28 -5.05 17.40
CA THR A 126 1.02 -5.71 17.76
C THR A 126 0.54 -5.35 19.17
N HIS A 127 1.44 -4.89 20.03
CA HIS A 127 1.15 -4.50 21.40
C HIS A 127 0.85 -3.00 21.58
N SER A 128 1.06 -2.19 20.53
CA SER A 128 0.81 -0.76 20.57
C SER A 128 -0.36 -0.39 19.67
N PRO A 129 -1.25 0.53 20.10
CA PRO A 129 -2.29 1.07 19.23
C PRO A 129 -1.76 2.06 18.19
N HIS A 130 -0.49 2.43 18.29
CA HIS A 130 0.11 3.42 17.40
C HIS A 130 0.74 2.77 16.16
N ARG A 131 0.68 3.52 15.05
CA ARG A 131 1.31 3.18 13.78
C ARG A 131 2.13 4.37 13.29
N LEU A 132 3.29 4.07 12.73
CA LEU A 132 4.17 5.07 12.13
C LEU A 132 4.16 4.91 10.63
N ILE A 133 4.07 6.03 9.90
CA ILE A 133 4.34 6.07 8.47
C ILE A 133 5.58 6.90 8.27
N ARG A 134 6.61 6.30 7.66
CA ARG A 134 7.89 6.94 7.44
C ARG A 134 8.15 7.09 5.95
N ALA A 135 8.41 8.33 5.51
CA ALA A 135 8.84 8.62 4.15
C ALA A 135 10.35 8.38 4.04
N ILE A 136 10.76 7.34 3.30
CA ILE A 136 12.16 7.02 3.08
C ILE A 136 12.68 7.43 1.70
N LYS A 137 11.77 7.62 0.75
CA LYS A 137 12.05 8.21 -0.55
C LYS A 137 10.89 9.10 -0.93
N ASN A 138 11.18 10.30 -1.39
CA ASN A 138 10.16 11.20 -1.90
C ASN A 138 10.78 12.12 -2.97
N ARG A 139 10.50 11.80 -4.23
CA ARG A 139 10.99 12.58 -5.38
C ARG A 139 10.45 14.02 -5.37
N PHE A 140 9.29 14.25 -4.75
CA PHE A 140 8.56 15.51 -4.81
C PHE A 140 8.69 16.36 -3.56
N GLY A 141 9.45 15.93 -2.56
CA GLY A 141 9.56 16.64 -1.30
C GLY A 141 10.57 16.06 -0.31
N ALA A 142 10.37 16.36 0.96
CA ALA A 142 11.27 15.94 2.02
C ALA A 142 11.20 14.44 2.30
N VAL A 143 12.32 13.88 2.72
CA VAL A 143 12.42 12.50 3.23
C VAL A 143 12.58 12.51 4.76
N ASN A 144 12.47 11.36 5.38
CA ASN A 144 12.58 11.15 6.84
C ASN A 144 11.47 11.84 7.66
N GLU A 145 10.39 12.25 7.00
CA GLU A 145 9.19 12.68 7.71
C GLU A 145 8.46 11.46 8.28
N ILE A 146 7.91 11.63 9.48
CA ILE A 146 7.20 10.57 10.20
C ILE A 146 5.80 11.06 10.53
N GLY A 147 4.79 10.32 10.10
CA GLY A 147 3.41 10.47 10.55
C GLY A 147 3.10 9.46 11.65
N VAL A 148 2.45 9.90 12.71
CA VAL A 148 2.01 9.03 13.80
C VAL A 148 0.50 8.94 13.79
N PHE A 149 0.00 7.70 13.85
CA PHE A 149 -1.43 7.40 13.81
C PHE A 149 -1.81 6.45 14.94
N ALA A 150 -3.01 6.63 15.45
CA ALA A 150 -3.61 5.67 16.39
C ALA A 150 -4.57 4.75 15.65
N MET A 151 -4.49 3.46 15.95
CA MET A 151 -5.43 2.47 15.44
C MET A 151 -6.69 2.52 16.27
N THR A 152 -7.83 2.84 15.65
CA THR A 152 -9.14 2.91 16.30
C THR A 152 -10.13 1.99 15.59
N GLU A 153 -11.30 1.77 16.20
CA GLU A 153 -12.39 1.00 15.57
C GLU A 153 -12.86 1.60 14.25
N LYS A 154 -12.68 2.91 14.07
CA LYS A 154 -12.99 3.64 12.83
C LYS A 154 -11.78 3.82 11.90
N GLY A 155 -10.71 3.08 12.13
CA GLY A 155 -9.49 3.12 11.32
C GLY A 155 -8.39 3.95 11.94
N LEU A 156 -7.47 4.41 11.11
CA LEU A 156 -6.32 5.21 11.54
C LEU A 156 -6.73 6.65 11.78
N LYS A 157 -6.30 7.19 12.92
CA LYS A 157 -6.49 8.58 13.29
C LYS A 157 -5.14 9.25 13.53
N GLY A 158 -4.90 10.40 12.88
CA GLY A 158 -3.67 11.17 13.07
C GLY A 158 -3.52 11.63 14.51
N VAL A 159 -2.29 11.57 15.01
CA VAL A 159 -1.93 12.05 16.35
C VAL A 159 -1.32 13.43 16.22
N SER A 160 -1.95 14.42 16.87
CA SER A 160 -1.55 15.84 16.77
C SER A 160 -0.32 16.20 17.60
N ASN A 161 0.04 15.41 18.61
CA ASN A 161 1.21 15.63 19.45
C ASN A 161 2.00 14.32 19.65
N PRO A 162 2.81 13.91 18.67
CA PRO A 162 3.58 12.67 18.75
C PRO A 162 4.58 12.66 19.91
N SER A 163 5.13 13.80 20.28
CA SER A 163 6.12 13.93 21.37
C SER A 163 5.59 13.46 22.71
N ALA A 164 4.31 13.71 23.00
CA ALA A 164 3.69 13.29 24.26
C ALA A 164 3.64 11.76 24.40
N ILE A 165 3.50 11.03 23.27
CA ILE A 165 3.47 9.57 23.27
C ILE A 165 4.85 9.00 23.61
N PHE A 166 5.91 9.55 23.02
CA PHE A 166 7.28 9.11 23.29
C PHE A 166 7.70 9.39 24.73
N LEU A 167 7.31 10.54 25.28
CA LEU A 167 7.60 10.90 26.65
C LEU A 167 6.86 10.01 27.66
N SER A 168 5.63 9.62 27.39
CA SER A 168 4.87 8.73 28.25
C SER A 168 5.42 7.30 28.29
N GLN A 169 6.02 6.83 27.20
CA GLN A 169 6.66 5.51 27.15
C GLN A 169 7.98 5.45 27.93
N HIS A 170 8.65 6.59 28.12
CA HIS A 170 9.90 6.68 28.88
C HIS A 170 9.68 7.00 30.38
N SER A 171 8.47 7.26 30.79
CA SER A 171 8.14 7.60 32.19
C SER A 171 7.78 6.41 33.07
N GLU A 172 7.75 5.18 32.53
CA GLU A 172 7.67 3.99 33.38
C GLU A 172 9.01 3.75 34.08
N PRO A 173 9.03 3.72 35.42
CA PRO A 173 10.28 3.44 36.13
C PRO A 173 10.73 2.01 35.81
N VAL A 174 11.93 1.90 35.27
CA VAL A 174 12.59 0.61 35.14
C VAL A 174 12.88 0.11 36.54
N PRO A 175 12.34 -1.03 36.99
CA PRO A 175 12.73 -1.59 38.28
C PRO A 175 14.22 -1.89 38.27
N GLY A 176 14.94 -1.29 39.20
CA GLY A 176 16.37 -1.56 39.42
C GLY A 176 16.63 -2.97 39.97
#